data_a504716e9293f71e471aadc08cf0260b
#
_entry.id   a504716e9293f71e471aadc08cf0260b
#
_cell.length_a   1.000
_cell.length_b   1.000
_cell.length_c   1.000
_cell.angle_alpha   90.00
_cell.angle_beta   90.00
_cell.angle_gamma   90.00
#
_symmetry.space_group_name_H-M   'P 1'
#
loop_
_entity.id
_entity.type
_entity.pdbx_description
1 polymer ?
#
loop_
_entity_poly.entity_id
_entity_poly.type
_entity_poly.pdbx_seq_one_letter_code
_entity_poly.pdbx_strand_id
1 'polypeptide(L)'
;MNAEIVRLEQSSQGALGALRFDGVVFCFTLQPDANDPIKFCIPAGDYICKRFHGTKWPNTFEIIVEGHSALLFHAGNSEADSEGCVILGSSIGKLKGASRSLFNSGFTFKLFLEHTQNVDSFPLKIIDCYQEG
;
A
#
# COMPACT_ATOMS: atom_id res chain seq x y z
N MET A 1 -5.11 16.72 4.64
CA MET A 1 -5.24 15.44 3.90
C MET A 1 -5.10 14.28 4.87
N ASN A 2 -6.11 13.46 4.99
CA ASN A 2 -6.12 12.29 5.85
C ASN A 2 -6.25 11.04 4.98
N ALA A 3 -5.36 10.07 5.16
CA ALA A 3 -5.37 8.85 4.40
C ALA A 3 -5.79 7.67 5.26
N GLU A 4 -6.46 6.70 4.64
CA GLU A 4 -6.81 5.43 5.26
C GLU A 4 -6.55 4.30 4.28
N ILE A 5 -5.99 3.20 4.78
CA ILE A 5 -5.99 1.94 4.06
C ILE A 5 -6.97 1.03 4.78
N VAL A 6 -8.05 0.69 4.09
CA VAL A 6 -9.05 -0.25 4.60
C VAL A 6 -8.73 -1.60 3.99
N ARG A 7 -8.21 -2.52 4.80
CA ARG A 7 -7.85 -3.85 4.31
C ARG A 7 -9.09 -4.75 4.29
N LEU A 8 -9.35 -5.32 3.13
CA LEU A 8 -10.59 -6.02 2.84
C LEU A 8 -10.42 -7.54 2.80
N GLU A 9 -9.20 -8.01 2.57
CA GLU A 9 -8.89 -9.42 2.44
C GLU A 9 -7.46 -9.68 2.92
N GLN A 10 -7.28 -10.76 3.65
CA GLN A 10 -5.98 -11.26 4.07
C GLN A 10 -5.88 -12.73 3.63
N SER A 11 -4.84 -13.03 2.86
CA SER A 11 -4.59 -14.40 2.39
C SER A 11 -3.09 -14.64 2.22
N SER A 12 -2.73 -15.86 1.81
CA SER A 12 -1.34 -16.17 1.45
C SER A 12 -0.84 -15.37 0.24
N GLN A 13 -1.74 -14.69 -0.47
CA GLN A 13 -1.42 -13.86 -1.63
C GLN A 13 -1.30 -12.38 -1.28
N GLY A 14 -1.38 -12.04 -0.01
CA GLY A 14 -1.20 -10.71 0.49
C GLY A 14 -2.42 -10.11 1.18
N ALA A 15 -2.24 -8.89 1.67
CA ALA A 15 -3.29 -8.09 2.29
C ALA A 15 -3.81 -7.09 1.26
N LEU A 16 -5.02 -7.33 0.79
CA LEU A 16 -5.67 -6.52 -0.24
C LEU A 16 -6.55 -5.46 0.43
N GLY A 17 -6.46 -4.23 -0.02
CA GLY A 17 -7.22 -3.14 0.56
C GLY A 17 -7.53 -2.02 -0.41
N ALA A 18 -8.06 -0.94 0.14
CA ALA A 18 -8.36 0.29 -0.59
C ALA A 18 -7.76 1.49 0.14
N LEU A 19 -7.11 2.36 -0.60
CA LEU A 19 -6.57 3.63 -0.09
C LEU A 19 -7.63 4.71 -0.29
N ARG A 20 -7.96 5.40 0.79
CA ARG A 20 -8.89 6.53 0.77
C ARG A 20 -8.17 7.80 1.20
N PHE A 21 -8.51 8.90 0.55
CA PHE A 21 -8.11 10.23 0.98
C PHE A 21 -9.36 11.02 1.37
N ASP A 22 -9.39 11.50 2.61
CA ASP A 22 -10.51 12.28 3.15
C ASP A 22 -11.87 11.59 2.93
N GLY A 23 -11.89 10.26 3.12
CA GLY A 23 -13.09 9.44 3.01
C GLY A 23 -13.45 8.97 1.60
N VAL A 24 -12.69 9.37 0.57
CA VAL A 24 -12.95 9.01 -0.82
C VAL A 24 -11.94 7.97 -1.28
N VAL A 25 -12.42 6.86 -1.84
CA VAL A 25 -11.55 5.81 -2.37
C VAL A 25 -10.74 6.35 -3.55
N PHE A 26 -9.43 6.19 -3.47
CA PHE A 26 -8.50 6.63 -4.51
C PHE A 26 -8.04 5.45 -5.38
N CYS A 27 -7.64 4.34 -4.77
CA CYS A 27 -7.16 3.17 -5.49
C CYS A 27 -7.19 1.94 -4.60
N PHE A 28 -6.81 0.79 -5.16
CA PHE A 28 -6.59 -0.43 -4.39
C PHE A 28 -5.13 -0.55 -3.95
N THR A 29 -4.92 -1.32 -2.89
CA THR A 29 -3.59 -1.56 -2.32
C THR A 29 -3.34 -3.04 -2.14
N LEU A 30 -2.06 -3.42 -2.21
CA LEU A 30 -1.63 -4.78 -1.89
C LEU A 30 -0.37 -4.69 -1.05
N GLN A 31 -0.38 -5.40 0.07
CA GLN A 31 0.73 -5.50 1.00
C GLN A 31 1.10 -6.97 1.18
N PRO A 32 2.27 -7.27 1.78
CA PRO A 32 2.63 -8.65 2.08
C PRO A 32 1.60 -9.36 2.96
N ASP A 33 1.58 -10.69 2.88
CA ASP A 33 0.80 -11.55 3.77
C ASP A 33 1.24 -11.30 5.22
N ALA A 34 0.30 -11.00 6.10
CA ALA A 34 0.57 -10.73 7.51
C ALA A 34 1.16 -11.95 8.23
N ASN A 35 0.98 -13.15 7.68
CA ASN A 35 1.49 -14.40 8.24
C ASN A 35 2.80 -14.86 7.58
N ASP A 36 3.35 -14.09 6.65
CA ASP A 36 4.63 -14.43 6.04
C ASP A 36 5.75 -14.31 7.08
N PRO A 37 6.60 -15.34 7.24
CA PRO A 37 7.62 -15.32 8.29
C PRO A 37 8.80 -14.39 7.98
N ILE A 38 8.94 -13.91 6.75
CA ILE A 38 10.10 -13.12 6.30
C ILE A 38 9.68 -11.68 6.00
N LYS A 39 8.58 -11.50 5.27
CA LYS A 39 8.09 -10.19 4.87
C LYS A 39 7.32 -9.50 5.99
N PHE A 40 7.34 -8.20 6.00
CA PHE A 40 6.64 -7.41 7.01
C PHE A 40 5.37 -6.82 6.44
N CYS A 41 4.23 -7.10 7.08
CA CYS A 41 2.97 -6.42 6.81
C CYS A 41 2.71 -5.42 7.93
N ILE A 42 2.60 -4.14 7.60
CA ILE A 42 2.39 -3.08 8.60
C ILE A 42 1.10 -3.38 9.38
N PRO A 43 1.16 -3.46 10.72
CA PRO A 43 -0.05 -3.73 11.51
C PRO A 43 -1.10 -2.62 11.36
N ALA A 44 -2.36 -2.95 11.62
CA ALA A 44 -3.41 -1.93 11.74
C ALA A 44 -3.02 -0.94 12.81
N GLY A 45 -3.32 0.34 12.61
CA GLY A 45 -2.94 1.40 13.53
C GLY A 45 -2.85 2.76 12.85
N ASP A 46 -2.30 3.72 13.60
CA ASP A 46 -2.14 5.09 13.14
C ASP A 46 -0.66 5.39 12.89
N TYR A 47 -0.39 5.98 11.72
CA TYR A 47 0.96 6.27 11.25
C TYR A 47 1.05 7.66 10.66
N ILE A 48 2.27 8.12 10.44
CA ILE A 48 2.56 9.33 9.66
C ILE A 48 3.32 8.90 8.42
N CYS A 49 2.91 9.43 7.27
CA CYS A 49 3.63 9.27 6.02
C CYS A 49 4.41 10.54 5.72
N LYS A 50 5.66 10.39 5.34
CA LYS A 50 6.54 11.51 5.01
C LYS A 50 7.10 11.35 3.60
N ARG A 51 7.27 12.48 2.91
CA ARG A 51 7.87 12.50 1.57
C ARG A 51 9.24 11.81 1.61
N PHE A 52 9.46 10.89 0.68
CA PHE A 52 10.68 10.09 0.59
C PHE A 52 11.38 10.36 -0.73
N HIS A 53 12.67 10.64 -0.67
CA HIS A 53 13.51 10.91 -1.84
C HIS A 53 14.50 9.78 -2.05
N GLY A 54 14.03 8.71 -2.69
CA GLY A 54 14.86 7.56 -3.02
C GLY A 54 15.32 7.57 -4.47
N THR A 55 16.17 6.63 -4.83
CA THR A 55 16.67 6.49 -6.20
C THR A 55 15.69 5.78 -7.11
N LYS A 56 15.13 4.66 -6.64
CA LYS A 56 14.19 3.85 -7.42
C LYS A 56 12.78 4.46 -7.46
N TRP A 57 12.33 4.99 -6.33
CA TRP A 57 11.00 5.56 -6.18
C TRP A 57 11.13 7.00 -5.67
N PRO A 58 11.56 7.95 -6.54
CA PRO A 58 11.73 9.34 -6.10
C PRO A 58 10.36 9.98 -5.83
N ASN A 59 10.33 10.82 -4.80
CA ASN A 59 9.16 11.64 -4.44
C ASN A 59 7.91 10.86 -3.99
N THR A 60 8.03 9.60 -3.61
CA THR A 60 6.95 8.87 -2.97
C THR A 60 6.85 9.22 -1.48
N PHE A 61 6.06 8.48 -0.74
CA PHE A 61 5.94 8.63 0.72
C PHE A 61 6.42 7.38 1.42
N GLU A 62 7.07 7.59 2.55
CA GLU A 62 7.44 6.52 3.48
C GLU A 62 6.46 6.51 4.64
N ILE A 63 5.98 5.32 4.98
CA ILE A 63 5.16 5.10 6.17
C ILE A 63 6.12 4.89 7.33
N ILE A 64 6.07 5.78 8.32
CA ILE A 64 7.01 5.73 9.44
C ILE A 64 6.53 4.70 10.46
N VAL A 65 7.30 3.63 10.60
CA VAL A 65 7.04 2.54 11.54
C VAL A 65 8.30 2.29 12.36
N GLU A 66 8.18 2.31 13.69
CA GLU A 66 9.32 2.08 14.58
C GLU A 66 10.00 0.75 14.28
N GLY A 67 11.32 0.78 14.17
CA GLY A 67 12.12 -0.42 13.88
C GLY A 67 12.19 -0.82 12.42
N HIS A 68 11.54 -0.08 11.53
CA HIS A 68 11.53 -0.36 10.10
C HIS A 68 11.89 0.87 9.29
N SER A 69 12.37 0.65 8.07
CA SER A 69 12.70 1.74 7.16
C SER A 69 12.29 1.37 5.73
N ALA A 70 12.17 2.40 4.89
CA ALA A 70 11.85 2.25 3.47
C ALA A 70 10.55 1.47 3.20
N LEU A 71 9.54 1.66 4.04
CA LEU A 71 8.20 1.16 3.80
C LEU A 71 7.46 2.20 2.95
N LEU A 72 7.44 1.98 1.64
CA LEU A 72 7.04 2.99 0.66
C LEU A 72 5.74 2.60 -0.05
N PHE A 73 5.06 3.61 -0.61
CA PHE A 73 4.07 3.39 -1.66
C PHE A 73 4.81 3.30 -2.99
N HIS A 74 4.54 2.27 -3.78
CA HIS A 74 5.18 2.14 -5.09
C HIS A 74 4.33 1.30 -6.05
N ALA A 75 4.82 1.16 -7.28
CA ALA A 75 4.18 0.34 -8.30
C ALA A 75 4.63 -1.12 -8.20
N GLY A 76 3.76 -2.03 -8.59
CA GLY A 76 4.02 -3.46 -8.64
C GLY A 76 2.74 -4.20 -9.03
N ASN A 77 2.79 -5.52 -9.14
CA ASN A 77 1.64 -6.31 -9.57
C ASN A 77 1.13 -7.28 -8.51
N SER A 78 2.02 -7.99 -7.83
CA SER A 78 1.64 -9.01 -6.86
C SER A 78 2.43 -8.86 -5.57
N GLU A 79 2.09 -9.65 -4.57
CA GLU A 79 2.78 -9.67 -3.28
C GLU A 79 4.28 -9.93 -3.41
N ALA A 80 4.69 -10.63 -4.46
CA ALA A 80 6.11 -10.88 -4.75
C ALA A 80 6.91 -9.59 -5.00
N ASP A 81 6.24 -8.51 -5.40
CA ASP A 81 6.88 -7.22 -5.67
C ASP A 81 7.05 -6.36 -4.40
N SER A 82 6.65 -6.87 -3.24
CA SER A 82 6.76 -6.13 -1.98
C SER A 82 7.39 -6.98 -0.88
N GLU A 83 8.19 -6.33 -0.05
CA GLU A 83 8.72 -6.94 1.19
C GLU A 83 8.21 -6.22 2.45
N GLY A 84 7.37 -5.23 2.28
CA GLY A 84 6.80 -4.43 3.36
C GLY A 84 6.09 -3.19 2.84
N CYS A 85 6.31 -2.86 1.58
CA CYS A 85 5.75 -1.68 0.94
C CYS A 85 4.29 -1.88 0.55
N VAL A 86 3.63 -0.77 0.22
CA VAL A 86 2.25 -0.74 -0.27
C VAL A 86 2.25 -0.57 -1.77
N ILE A 87 1.77 -1.57 -2.49
CA ILE A 87 1.61 -1.51 -3.94
C ILE A 87 0.25 -0.89 -4.23
N LEU A 88 0.21 0.00 -5.23
CA LEU A 88 -1.01 0.69 -5.66
C LEU A 88 -1.47 0.18 -7.02
N GLY A 89 -2.78 0.12 -7.23
CA GLY A 89 -3.35 -0.25 -8.52
C GLY A 89 -4.79 0.20 -8.65
N SER A 90 -5.28 0.27 -9.88
CA SER A 90 -6.64 0.76 -10.17
C SER A 90 -7.67 -0.35 -10.29
N SER A 91 -7.24 -1.61 -10.45
CA SER A 91 -8.13 -2.75 -10.49
C SER A 91 -7.45 -3.99 -9.90
N ILE A 92 -8.28 -4.93 -9.49
CA ILE A 92 -7.87 -6.18 -8.86
C ILE A 92 -8.12 -7.31 -9.85
N GLY A 93 -7.19 -8.25 -9.93
CA GLY A 93 -7.37 -9.43 -10.76
C GLY A 93 -6.41 -10.54 -10.34
N LYS A 94 -6.15 -11.43 -11.28
CA LYS A 94 -5.22 -12.54 -11.09
C LYS A 94 -4.27 -12.58 -12.27
N LEU A 95 -2.99 -12.65 -11.98
CA LEU A 95 -2.00 -12.97 -12.99
C LEU A 95 -2.00 -14.46 -13.28
N LYS A 96 -1.26 -14.84 -14.32
CA LYS A 96 -1.03 -16.21 -14.68
C LYS A 96 -0.57 -17.01 -13.44
N GLY A 97 -1.30 -18.07 -13.08
CA GLY A 97 -1.03 -18.84 -11.88
C GLY A 97 -1.90 -18.48 -10.67
N ALA A 98 -2.92 -17.67 -10.86
CA ALA A 98 -3.97 -17.37 -9.87
C ALA A 98 -3.54 -16.53 -8.65
N SER A 99 -2.42 -15.78 -8.75
CA SER A 99 -2.05 -14.84 -7.69
C SER A 99 -2.90 -13.58 -7.74
N ARG A 100 -3.34 -13.11 -6.58
CA ARG A 100 -3.96 -11.79 -6.45
C ARG A 100 -3.01 -10.73 -6.98
N SER A 101 -3.51 -9.87 -7.84
CA SER A 101 -2.69 -8.88 -8.51
C SER A 101 -3.44 -7.56 -8.66
N LEU A 102 -2.67 -6.48 -8.70
CA LEU A 102 -3.19 -5.16 -9.06
C LEU A 102 -2.75 -4.81 -10.48
N PHE A 103 -3.62 -4.12 -11.20
CA PHE A 103 -3.36 -3.69 -12.58
C PHE A 103 -3.31 -2.19 -12.69
N ASN A 104 -2.71 -1.70 -13.76
CA ASN A 104 -2.45 -0.29 -14.01
C ASN A 104 -1.67 0.38 -12.88
N SER A 105 -0.78 -0.37 -12.25
CA SER A 105 -0.08 0.09 -11.06
C SER A 105 0.82 1.30 -11.35
N GLY A 106 1.57 1.27 -12.46
CA GLY A 106 2.43 2.40 -12.83
C GLY A 106 1.64 3.68 -13.05
N PHE A 107 0.50 3.60 -13.74
CA PHE A 107 -0.37 4.74 -13.97
C PHE A 107 -1.00 5.23 -12.65
N THR A 108 -1.46 4.30 -11.82
CA THR A 108 -2.06 4.62 -10.52
C THR A 108 -1.05 5.30 -9.59
N PHE A 109 0.19 4.82 -9.58
CA PHE A 109 1.27 5.43 -8.81
C PHE A 109 1.54 6.86 -9.28
N LYS A 110 1.53 7.09 -10.59
CA LYS A 110 1.68 8.42 -11.15
C LYS A 110 0.55 9.36 -10.68
N LEU A 111 -0.69 8.88 -10.70
CA LEU A 111 -1.83 9.64 -10.18
C LEU A 111 -1.70 9.93 -8.68
N PHE A 112 -1.18 8.97 -7.91
CA PHE A 112 -0.91 9.15 -6.50
C PHE A 112 0.09 10.29 -6.26
N LEU A 113 1.18 10.33 -7.03
CA LEU A 113 2.16 11.41 -6.93
C LEU A 113 1.56 12.76 -7.31
N GLU A 114 0.70 12.80 -8.33
CA GLU A 114 0.01 14.04 -8.72
C GLU A 114 -0.97 14.49 -7.63
N HIS A 115 -1.73 13.56 -7.06
CA HIS A 115 -2.71 13.85 -6.00
C HIS A 115 -2.05 14.38 -4.73
N THR A 116 -0.85 13.90 -4.43
CA THR A 116 -0.09 14.30 -3.24
C THR A 116 0.94 15.38 -3.51
N GLN A 117 0.87 16.02 -4.67
CA GLN A 117 1.77 17.11 -5.04
C GLN A 117 1.68 18.24 -4.02
N ASN A 118 2.82 18.80 -3.62
CA ASN A 118 2.94 19.86 -2.62
C ASN A 118 2.55 19.46 -1.18
N VAL A 119 2.43 18.16 -0.91
CA VAL A 119 2.19 17.62 0.42
C VAL A 119 3.48 17.01 0.94
N ASP A 120 3.94 17.42 2.13
CA ASP A 120 5.18 16.89 2.71
C ASP A 120 4.93 15.71 3.65
N SER A 121 3.76 15.68 4.27
CA SER A 121 3.36 14.58 5.16
C SER A 121 1.84 14.51 5.30
N PHE A 122 1.35 13.33 5.65
CA PHE A 122 -0.07 13.15 5.97
C PHE A 122 -0.24 11.99 6.98
N PRO A 123 -1.28 12.04 7.81
CA PRO A 123 -1.60 10.92 8.68
C PRO A 123 -2.23 9.78 7.88
N LEU A 124 -1.92 8.57 8.29
CA LEU A 124 -2.45 7.34 7.69
C LEU A 124 -3.01 6.45 8.79
N LYS A 125 -4.25 6.00 8.62
CA LYS A 125 -4.83 4.97 9.46
C LYS A 125 -4.98 3.69 8.65
N ILE A 126 -4.51 2.57 9.19
CA ILE A 126 -4.70 1.25 8.58
C ILE A 126 -5.75 0.49 9.41
N ILE A 127 -6.80 0.06 8.75
CA ILE A 127 -7.96 -0.58 9.38
C ILE A 127 -8.16 -1.96 8.73
N ASP A 128 -8.29 -3.00 9.56
CA ASP A 128 -8.63 -4.34 9.07
C ASP A 128 -10.15 -4.52 9.13
N CYS A 129 -10.76 -4.75 7.96
CA CYS A 129 -12.19 -4.95 7.79
C CYS A 129 -12.53 -6.33 7.25
N TYR A 130 -11.67 -7.32 7.51
CA TYR A 130 -11.93 -8.70 7.15
C TYR A 130 -12.16 -9.54 8.41
N GLN A 131 -12.90 -10.63 8.25
CA GLN A 131 -13.06 -11.61 9.32
C GLN A 131 -11.93 -12.63 9.23
N GLU A 132 -11.29 -12.89 10.36
CA GLU A 132 -10.38 -14.02 10.49
C GLU A 132 -11.22 -15.28 10.65
N GLY A 133 -11.15 -16.11 9.62
CA GLY A 133 -11.88 -17.37 9.62
C GLY A 133 -11.21 -18.46 10.42
#